data_508ad4706cd8e8b3de19dec64f813cc0
#
_entry.id   508ad4706cd8e8b3de19dec64f813cc0
#
_cell.length_a   1.000
_cell.length_b   1.000
_cell.length_c   1.000
_cell.angle_alpha   90.00
_cell.angle_beta   90.00
_cell.angle_gamma   90.00
#
_symmetry.space_group_name_H-M   'P 1'
#
loop_
_entity.id
_entity.type
_entity.pdbx_description
1 polymer ?
#
loop_
_entity_poly.entity_id
_entity_poly.type
_entity_poly.pdbx_seq_one_letter_code
_entity_poly.pdbx_strand_id
1 'polypeptide(L)'
;MTAIADIAPIPLTLADHDAAAAFGDAFERTGFAVVTDHGVDGALVARVQAAAAAFFALPEAAKRRYLVGQGGARGYTPLGIETAKDADRPDLKEFWHTGRDLPVGHPAAAAMPPNVWPVEVGGFETAVRAMFAAHDSAGSRVLLAIA
;
A
#
# COMPACT_ATOMS: atom_id res chain seq x y z
N MET A 1 4.73 -32.16 -10.54
CA MET A 1 5.10 -30.73 -10.53
C MET A 1 3.93 -29.96 -11.07
N THR A 2 3.25 -29.23 -10.23
CA THR A 2 2.15 -28.34 -10.65
C THR A 2 2.80 -27.17 -11.41
N ALA A 3 2.41 -26.95 -12.66
CA ALA A 3 2.88 -25.80 -13.43
C ALA A 3 2.49 -24.53 -12.68
N ILE A 4 3.47 -23.62 -12.47
CA ILE A 4 3.19 -22.27 -11.97
C ILE A 4 2.28 -21.63 -13.01
N ALA A 5 1.10 -21.19 -12.62
CA ALA A 5 0.18 -20.52 -13.53
C ALA A 5 0.88 -19.27 -14.08
N ASP A 6 1.04 -19.22 -15.40
CA ASP A 6 1.57 -18.03 -16.06
C ASP A 6 0.48 -16.95 -16.05
N ILE A 7 0.70 -15.88 -15.26
CA ILE A 7 -0.23 -14.76 -15.18
C ILE A 7 0.24 -13.72 -16.19
N ALA A 8 -0.45 -13.65 -17.33
CA ALA A 8 -0.15 -12.68 -18.38
C ALA A 8 -0.37 -11.23 -17.85
N PRO A 9 0.59 -10.32 -18.06
CA PRO A 9 0.42 -8.92 -17.66
C PRO A 9 -0.66 -8.21 -18.48
N ILE A 10 -1.44 -7.36 -17.82
CA ILE A 10 -2.50 -6.55 -18.43
C ILE A 10 -2.04 -5.09 -18.45
N PRO A 11 -1.77 -4.51 -19.65
CA PRO A 11 -1.42 -3.09 -19.74
C PRO A 11 -2.63 -2.20 -19.43
N LEU A 12 -2.50 -1.23 -18.51
CA LEU A 12 -3.57 -0.23 -18.26
C LEU A 12 -3.74 0.78 -19.40
N THR A 13 -3.04 0.59 -20.52
CA THR A 13 -3.23 1.36 -21.77
C THR A 13 -4.21 0.70 -22.73
N LEU A 14 -4.72 -0.50 -22.42
CA LEU A 14 -5.77 -1.13 -23.21
C LEU A 14 -7.06 -0.30 -23.22
N ALA A 15 -7.82 -0.45 -24.31
CA ALA A 15 -9.19 0.06 -24.33
C ALA A 15 -10.05 -0.62 -23.26
N ASP A 16 -11.02 0.11 -22.69
CA ASP A 16 -11.80 -0.35 -21.53
C ASP A 16 -12.42 -1.74 -21.72
N HIS A 17 -12.99 -2.02 -22.91
CA HIS A 17 -13.58 -3.32 -23.23
C HIS A 17 -12.54 -4.45 -23.20
N ASP A 18 -11.35 -4.23 -23.77
CA ASP A 18 -10.30 -5.26 -23.84
C ASP A 18 -9.68 -5.47 -22.44
N ALA A 19 -9.55 -4.40 -21.65
CA ALA A 19 -9.10 -4.46 -20.30
C ALA A 19 -10.09 -5.25 -19.42
N ALA A 20 -11.39 -4.96 -19.51
CA ALA A 20 -12.43 -5.69 -18.78
C ALA A 20 -12.39 -7.20 -19.06
N ALA A 21 -12.30 -7.57 -20.34
CA ALA A 21 -12.19 -8.97 -20.75
C ALA A 21 -10.92 -9.63 -20.20
N ALA A 22 -9.76 -8.95 -20.27
CA ALA A 22 -8.50 -9.46 -19.75
C ALA A 22 -8.51 -9.63 -18.24
N PHE A 23 -9.10 -8.69 -17.49
CA PHE A 23 -9.27 -8.81 -16.03
C PHE A 23 -10.20 -9.95 -15.66
N GLY A 24 -11.35 -10.09 -16.36
CA GLY A 24 -12.30 -11.19 -16.16
C GLY A 24 -11.60 -12.55 -16.32
N ASP A 25 -10.91 -12.77 -17.44
CA ASP A 25 -10.18 -14.00 -17.73
C ASP A 25 -9.07 -14.29 -16.68
N ALA A 26 -8.32 -13.27 -16.28
CA ALA A 26 -7.27 -13.42 -15.28
C ALA A 26 -7.85 -13.84 -13.92
N PHE A 27 -8.92 -13.20 -13.46
CA PHE A 27 -9.56 -13.53 -12.18
C PHE A 27 -10.24 -14.90 -12.20
N GLU A 28 -10.90 -15.29 -13.31
CA GLU A 28 -11.50 -16.61 -13.41
C GLU A 28 -10.45 -17.74 -13.39
N ARG A 29 -9.32 -17.53 -14.04
CA ARG A 29 -8.27 -18.56 -14.16
C ARG A 29 -7.38 -18.69 -12.95
N THR A 30 -7.03 -17.57 -12.32
CA THR A 30 -5.96 -17.55 -11.28
C THR A 30 -6.36 -16.88 -9.99
N GLY A 31 -7.44 -16.09 -9.98
CA GLY A 31 -7.81 -15.22 -8.85
C GLY A 31 -6.95 -13.96 -8.71
N PHE A 32 -6.01 -13.72 -9.65
CA PHE A 32 -5.07 -12.60 -9.62
C PHE A 32 -4.92 -11.97 -11.01
N ALA A 33 -4.58 -10.68 -11.02
CA ALA A 33 -4.17 -9.97 -12.21
C ALA A 33 -2.85 -9.24 -11.97
N VAL A 34 -1.94 -9.28 -12.94
CA VAL A 34 -0.71 -8.47 -12.95
C VAL A 34 -0.92 -7.31 -13.90
N VAL A 35 -0.66 -6.10 -13.44
CA VAL A 35 -0.91 -4.88 -14.21
C VAL A 35 0.41 -4.22 -14.60
N THR A 36 0.53 -3.83 -15.88
CA THR A 36 1.64 -3.02 -16.39
C THR A 36 1.15 -1.66 -16.88
N ASP A 37 2.07 -0.78 -17.23
CA ASP A 37 1.78 0.58 -17.71
C ASP A 37 0.85 1.37 -16.76
N HIS A 38 0.94 1.05 -15.48
CA HIS A 38 0.14 1.64 -14.41
C HIS A 38 0.53 3.09 -14.08
N GLY A 39 1.66 3.60 -14.62
CA GLY A 39 2.10 4.98 -14.44
C GLY A 39 2.79 5.28 -13.10
N VAL A 40 2.99 4.27 -12.24
CA VAL A 40 3.80 4.45 -11.03
C VAL A 40 5.28 4.46 -11.41
N ASP A 41 5.95 5.58 -11.15
CA ASP A 41 7.36 5.78 -11.51
C ASP A 41 8.31 4.91 -10.65
N GLY A 42 9.19 4.15 -11.31
CA GLY A 42 10.18 3.31 -10.63
C GLY A 42 11.15 4.10 -9.73
N ALA A 43 11.49 5.34 -10.11
CA ALA A 43 12.30 6.20 -9.25
C ALA A 43 11.55 6.63 -7.99
N LEU A 44 10.22 6.80 -8.07
CA LEU A 44 9.39 7.04 -6.89
C LEU A 44 9.38 5.82 -5.97
N VAL A 45 9.23 4.61 -6.52
CA VAL A 45 9.32 3.35 -5.75
C VAL A 45 10.64 3.27 -5.00
N ALA A 46 11.76 3.52 -5.68
CA ALA A 46 13.09 3.50 -5.07
C ALA A 46 13.24 4.53 -3.93
N ARG A 47 12.70 5.75 -4.10
CA ARG A 47 12.69 6.78 -3.05
C ARG A 47 11.91 6.34 -1.81
N VAL A 48 10.72 5.75 -2.00
CA VAL A 48 9.90 5.26 -0.87
C VAL A 48 10.60 4.11 -0.16
N GLN A 49 11.18 3.16 -0.90
CA GLN A 49 11.94 2.05 -0.32
C GLN A 49 13.14 2.54 0.49
N ALA A 50 13.88 3.52 -0.03
CA ALA A 50 15.01 4.12 0.69
C ALA A 50 14.55 4.84 1.98
N ALA A 51 13.47 5.62 1.91
CA ALA A 51 12.89 6.30 3.07
C ALA A 51 12.37 5.29 4.12
N ALA A 52 11.70 4.23 3.69
CA ALA A 52 11.25 3.16 4.57
C ALA A 52 12.43 2.45 5.24
N ALA A 53 13.46 2.08 4.48
CA ALA A 53 14.67 1.46 5.04
C ALA A 53 15.35 2.36 6.08
N ALA A 54 15.45 3.65 5.83
CA ALA A 54 16.00 4.61 6.79
C ALA A 54 15.16 4.71 8.07
N PHE A 55 13.83 4.70 7.95
CA PHE A 55 12.94 4.69 9.12
C PHE A 55 13.09 3.42 9.95
N PHE A 56 13.04 2.25 9.32
CA PHE A 56 13.13 0.97 10.04
C PHE A 56 14.53 0.73 10.65
N ALA A 57 15.57 1.39 10.16
CA ALA A 57 16.89 1.39 10.76
C ALA A 57 17.02 2.28 12.01
N LEU A 58 16.03 3.13 12.32
CA LEU A 58 16.04 3.96 13.53
C LEU A 58 15.98 3.10 14.80
N PRO A 59 16.54 3.59 15.92
CA PRO A 59 16.35 2.96 17.22
C PRO A 59 14.87 2.79 17.57
N GLU A 60 14.53 1.68 18.22
CA GLU A 60 13.14 1.34 18.58
C GLU A 60 12.43 2.49 19.31
N ALA A 61 13.11 3.16 20.23
CA ALA A 61 12.55 4.30 20.97
C ALA A 61 12.15 5.47 20.05
N ALA A 62 12.85 5.67 18.92
CA ALA A 62 12.50 6.69 17.95
C ALA A 62 11.27 6.27 17.14
N LYS A 63 11.24 5.03 16.66
CA LYS A 63 10.11 4.47 15.90
C LYS A 63 8.82 4.49 16.72
N ARG A 64 8.88 4.13 18.00
CA ARG A 64 7.71 4.10 18.91
C ARG A 64 7.03 5.45 19.14
N ARG A 65 7.67 6.57 18.83
CA ARG A 65 7.02 7.90 18.89
C ARG A 65 5.90 8.05 17.85
N TYR A 66 5.92 7.22 16.84
CA TYR A 66 4.95 7.21 15.75
C TYR A 66 3.87 6.12 15.85
N LEU A 67 3.78 5.49 17.03
CA LEU A 67 2.71 4.56 17.35
C LEU A 67 1.43 5.36 17.62
N VAL A 68 0.44 5.25 16.73
CA VAL A 68 -0.82 5.99 16.78
C VAL A 68 -1.96 5.05 17.15
N GLY A 69 -2.42 5.16 18.39
CA GLY A 69 -3.56 4.40 18.89
C GLY A 69 -3.33 2.89 18.98
N GLN A 70 -4.40 2.14 19.21
CA GLN A 70 -4.39 0.69 19.14
C GLN A 70 -4.91 0.25 17.77
N GLY A 71 -4.20 -0.70 17.12
CA GLY A 71 -4.67 -1.31 15.88
C GLY A 71 -3.96 -0.88 14.60
N GLY A 72 -2.88 -0.09 14.66
CA GLY A 72 -1.99 0.13 13.51
C GLY A 72 -2.61 0.85 12.32
N ALA A 73 -3.69 1.62 12.51
CA ALA A 73 -4.38 2.29 11.42
C ALA A 73 -3.55 3.39 10.74
N ARG A 74 -2.54 3.94 11.44
CA ARG A 74 -1.60 4.96 10.96
C ARG A 74 -0.28 4.83 11.69
N GLY A 75 0.79 5.31 11.02
CA GLY A 75 2.12 5.35 11.60
C GLY A 75 2.74 3.98 11.79
N TYR A 76 3.55 3.87 12.83
CA TYR A 76 4.36 2.68 13.12
C TYR A 76 3.60 1.65 13.96
N THR A 77 3.69 0.39 13.56
CA THR A 77 3.28 -0.76 14.36
C THR A 77 4.49 -1.65 14.63
N PRO A 78 4.89 -1.84 15.91
CA PRO A 78 6.05 -2.63 16.27
C PRO A 78 5.82 -4.14 16.14
N LEU A 79 6.92 -4.88 16.19
CA LEU A 79 6.91 -6.35 16.24
C LEU A 79 6.01 -6.84 17.38
N GLY A 80 5.26 -7.92 17.13
CA GLY A 80 4.51 -8.62 18.16
C GLY A 80 3.18 -7.96 18.56
N ILE A 81 2.71 -6.97 17.82
CA ILE A 81 1.39 -6.34 18.06
C ILE A 81 0.28 -7.07 17.31
N GLU A 82 0.54 -7.47 16.07
CA GLU A 82 -0.45 -8.24 15.30
C GLU A 82 -0.29 -9.74 15.51
N THR A 83 -1.44 -10.41 15.56
CA THR A 83 -1.53 -11.87 15.57
C THR A 83 -2.48 -12.26 14.45
N ALA A 84 -2.07 -13.18 13.59
CA ALA A 84 -2.93 -13.70 12.54
C ALA A 84 -4.16 -14.37 13.16
N LYS A 85 -5.29 -14.32 12.45
CA LYS A 85 -6.50 -15.01 12.88
C LYS A 85 -6.19 -16.49 13.14
N ASP A 86 -6.63 -17.00 14.29
CA ASP A 86 -6.43 -18.38 14.71
C ASP A 86 -4.96 -18.79 15.00
N ALA A 87 -4.05 -17.81 15.20
CA ALA A 87 -2.66 -18.05 15.60
C ALA A 87 -2.42 -17.75 17.08
N ASP A 88 -1.58 -18.60 17.74
CA ASP A 88 -1.20 -18.45 19.15
C ASP A 88 0.02 -17.56 19.35
N ARG A 89 0.67 -17.12 18.26
CA ARG A 89 1.90 -16.32 18.30
C ARG A 89 1.75 -15.07 17.48
N PRO A 90 2.29 -13.93 17.96
CA PRO A 90 2.28 -12.70 17.19
C PRO A 90 3.17 -12.79 15.95
N ASP A 91 2.82 -12.01 14.94
CA ASP A 91 3.58 -11.87 13.71
C ASP A 91 4.95 -11.23 13.97
N LEU A 92 5.97 -11.77 13.35
CA LEU A 92 7.34 -11.22 13.39
C LEU A 92 7.52 -10.17 12.29
N LYS A 93 6.64 -9.16 12.28
CA LYS A 93 6.72 -8.04 11.35
C LYS A 93 6.55 -6.72 12.10
N GLU A 94 7.22 -5.69 11.63
CA GLU A 94 6.94 -4.30 11.94
C GLU A 94 6.54 -3.59 10.64
N PHE A 95 5.69 -2.57 10.72
CA PHE A 95 5.23 -1.92 9.52
C PHE A 95 4.82 -0.46 9.76
N TRP A 96 4.65 0.27 8.65
CA TRP A 96 4.16 1.63 8.63
C TRP A 96 2.87 1.71 7.81
N HIS A 97 1.82 2.29 8.39
CA HIS A 97 0.57 2.55 7.70
C HIS A 97 0.39 4.02 7.36
N THR A 98 -0.01 4.26 6.12
CA THR A 98 -0.45 5.56 5.62
C THR A 98 -1.85 5.39 5.03
N GLY A 99 -2.73 6.34 5.29
CA GLY A 99 -4.07 6.34 4.71
C GLY A 99 -4.36 7.61 3.94
N ARG A 100 -5.58 7.70 3.44
CA ARG A 100 -6.08 8.89 2.75
C ARG A 100 -6.13 10.08 3.71
N ASP A 101 -5.66 11.23 3.27
CA ASP A 101 -5.93 12.50 3.97
C ASP A 101 -7.36 12.95 3.64
N LEU A 102 -8.12 13.21 4.68
CA LEU A 102 -9.51 13.66 4.55
C LEU A 102 -9.62 15.17 4.77
N PRO A 103 -10.51 15.84 4.04
CA PRO A 103 -10.84 17.23 4.31
C PRO A 103 -11.40 17.42 5.74
N VAL A 104 -11.22 18.62 6.29
CA VAL A 104 -11.81 18.98 7.58
C VAL A 104 -13.33 18.80 7.52
N GLY A 105 -13.89 18.12 8.53
CA GLY A 105 -15.33 17.86 8.61
C GLY A 105 -15.83 16.68 7.76
N HIS A 106 -14.94 15.90 7.14
CA HIS A 106 -15.35 14.71 6.40
C HIS A 106 -16.01 13.66 7.32
N PRO A 107 -17.16 13.06 6.94
CA PRO A 107 -17.91 12.12 7.78
C PRO A 107 -17.08 10.92 8.26
N ALA A 108 -16.13 10.46 7.45
CA ALA A 108 -15.26 9.34 7.80
C ALA A 108 -14.05 9.72 8.68
N ALA A 109 -13.88 10.99 9.07
CA ALA A 109 -12.71 11.43 9.84
C ALA A 109 -12.59 10.72 11.20
N ALA A 110 -13.69 10.31 11.81
CA ALA A 110 -13.70 9.56 13.06
C ALA A 110 -13.08 8.15 12.92
N ALA A 111 -13.25 7.52 11.75
CA ALA A 111 -12.73 6.18 11.46
C ALA A 111 -11.36 6.21 10.75
N MET A 112 -10.97 7.37 10.21
CA MET A 112 -9.73 7.56 9.45
C MET A 112 -8.92 8.69 10.11
N PRO A 113 -8.09 8.38 11.11
CA PRO A 113 -7.26 9.39 11.78
C PRO A 113 -6.24 10.00 10.81
N PRO A 114 -5.74 11.22 11.09
CA PRO A 114 -4.73 11.86 10.27
C PRO A 114 -3.44 11.05 10.21
N ASN A 115 -2.70 11.20 9.11
CA ASN A 115 -1.38 10.64 8.96
C ASN A 115 -0.39 11.30 9.93
N VAL A 116 0.63 10.55 10.34
CA VAL A 116 1.80 11.04 11.07
C VAL A 116 3.05 10.81 10.23
N TRP A 117 4.11 11.59 10.47
CA TRP A 117 5.30 11.55 9.62
C TRP A 117 6.58 11.61 10.46
N PRO A 118 7.57 10.74 10.17
CA PRO A 118 8.82 10.68 10.91
C PRO A 118 9.72 11.87 10.53
N VAL A 119 9.98 12.74 11.49
CA VAL A 119 10.83 13.92 11.28
C VAL A 119 12.32 13.58 11.13
N GLU A 120 12.73 12.39 11.55
CA GLU A 120 14.11 11.89 11.46
C GLU A 120 14.51 11.49 10.02
N VAL A 121 13.53 11.25 9.15
CA VAL A 121 13.79 10.80 7.78
C VAL A 121 13.33 11.87 6.80
N GLY A 122 14.28 12.68 6.35
CA GLY A 122 14.01 13.71 5.35
C GLY A 122 13.39 13.15 4.08
N GLY A 123 12.30 13.78 3.61
CA GLY A 123 11.62 13.36 2.38
C GLY A 123 10.67 12.16 2.51
N PHE A 124 10.56 11.53 3.69
CA PHE A 124 9.65 10.40 3.93
C PHE A 124 8.21 10.78 3.56
N GLU A 125 7.67 11.83 4.18
CA GLU A 125 6.31 12.30 3.90
C GLU A 125 6.08 12.57 2.41
N THR A 126 6.97 13.33 1.78
CA THR A 126 6.85 13.70 0.36
C THR A 126 6.83 12.47 -0.55
N ALA A 127 7.72 11.51 -0.31
CA ALA A 127 7.79 10.29 -1.11
C ALA A 127 6.55 9.41 -0.92
N VAL A 128 6.10 9.23 0.32
CA VAL A 128 4.94 8.37 0.64
C VAL A 128 3.63 9.01 0.14
N ARG A 129 3.45 10.33 0.27
CA ARG A 129 2.29 11.02 -0.31
C ARG A 129 2.23 10.92 -1.83
N ALA A 130 3.37 11.09 -2.49
CA ALA A 130 3.45 10.93 -3.95
C ALA A 130 3.12 9.48 -4.37
N MET A 131 3.62 8.49 -3.65
CA MET A 131 3.30 7.08 -3.88
C MET A 131 1.82 6.79 -3.67
N PHE A 132 1.23 7.30 -2.60
CA PHE A 132 -0.20 7.15 -2.33
C PHE A 132 -1.04 7.70 -3.51
N ALA A 133 -0.73 8.91 -3.98
CA ALA A 133 -1.43 9.52 -5.12
C ALA A 133 -1.25 8.72 -6.42
N ALA A 134 -0.04 8.19 -6.68
CA ALA A 134 0.22 7.36 -7.85
C ALA A 134 -0.58 6.04 -7.82
N HIS A 135 -0.63 5.38 -6.66
CA HIS A 135 -1.43 4.16 -6.47
C HIS A 135 -2.95 4.45 -6.52
N ASP A 136 -3.41 5.56 -5.96
CA ASP A 136 -4.82 5.97 -6.02
C ASP A 136 -5.27 6.19 -7.48
N SER A 137 -4.43 6.86 -8.27
CA SER A 137 -4.67 7.04 -9.71
C SER A 137 -4.68 5.71 -10.48
N ALA A 138 -3.69 4.84 -10.25
CA ALA A 138 -3.63 3.54 -10.91
C ALA A 138 -4.81 2.65 -10.50
N GLY A 139 -5.14 2.60 -9.21
CA GLY A 139 -6.27 1.84 -8.67
C GLY A 139 -7.62 2.32 -9.22
N SER A 140 -7.81 3.63 -9.36
CA SER A 140 -9.02 4.19 -9.97
C SER A 140 -9.18 3.74 -11.44
N ARG A 141 -8.09 3.69 -12.21
CA ARG A 141 -8.12 3.18 -13.59
C ARG A 141 -8.46 1.69 -13.65
N VAL A 142 -7.90 0.88 -12.74
CA VAL A 142 -8.26 -0.54 -12.63
C VAL A 142 -9.75 -0.70 -12.32
N LEU A 143 -10.27 0.05 -11.34
CA LEU A 143 -11.68 -0.02 -10.97
C LEU A 143 -12.60 0.37 -12.14
N LEU A 144 -12.25 1.39 -12.91
CA LEU A 144 -13.01 1.76 -14.12
C LEU A 144 -12.96 0.68 -15.19
N ALA A 145 -11.84 -0.03 -15.35
CA ALA A 145 -11.68 -1.09 -16.34
C ALA A 145 -12.47 -2.37 -15.99
N ILE A 146 -12.81 -2.60 -14.72
CA ILE A 146 -13.53 -3.81 -14.26
C ILE A 146 -15.00 -3.53 -13.93
N ALA A 147 -15.46 -2.28 -13.99
CA ALA A 147 -16.85 -1.87 -13.70
C ALA A 147 -17.77 -2.02 -14.91
#